data_a0300a9c1a91ea826c119123b372a1db
#
_entry.id   a0300a9c1a91ea826c119123b372a1db
#
_cell.length_a   1.000
_cell.length_b   1.000
_cell.length_c   1.000
_cell.angle_alpha   90.00
_cell.angle_beta   90.00
_cell.angle_gamma   90.00
#
_symmetry.space_group_name_H-M   'P 1'
#
loop_
_entity.id
_entity.type
_entity.pdbx_description
1 polymer ?
#
loop_
_entity_poly.entity_id
_entity_poly.type
_entity_poly.pdbx_seq_one_letter_code
_entity_poly.pdbx_strand_id
1 'polypeptide(L)'
;MERTRLADLIAFDERRMAKHRVFETDRTLTDLYCLDPGQEQFLHVLEGSDKVVVVLAGRVLVRVEDDTAEAAQYEAVLVPAGAKHALKNLGPDPAVLVVFVGPRLA
;
A
#
# COMPACT_ATOMS: atom_id res chain seq x y z
N MET A 1 -13.28 -12.11 -16.99
CA MET A 1 -13.20 -11.44 -15.65
C MET A 1 -12.24 -12.21 -14.78
N GLU A 2 -11.35 -11.52 -14.07
CA GLU A 2 -10.51 -12.14 -13.04
C GLU A 2 -11.06 -11.77 -11.68
N ARG A 3 -11.04 -12.72 -10.77
CA ARG A 3 -11.53 -12.54 -9.39
C ARG A 3 -10.52 -13.11 -8.41
N THR A 4 -10.36 -12.43 -7.30
CA THR A 4 -9.50 -12.89 -6.22
C THR A 4 -10.17 -12.61 -4.88
N ARG A 5 -10.09 -13.55 -3.96
CA ARG A 5 -10.51 -13.31 -2.59
C ARG A 5 -9.31 -12.76 -1.84
N LEU A 6 -9.37 -11.48 -1.46
CA LEU A 6 -8.25 -10.82 -0.79
C LEU A 6 -7.86 -11.52 0.51
N ALA A 7 -8.83 -12.06 1.24
CA ALA A 7 -8.55 -12.76 2.49
C ALA A 7 -7.59 -13.93 2.30
N ASP A 8 -7.60 -14.57 1.13
CA ASP A 8 -6.71 -15.70 0.84
C ASP A 8 -5.28 -15.28 0.59
N LEU A 9 -5.04 -13.98 0.34
CA LEU A 9 -3.72 -13.43 0.09
C LEU A 9 -3.07 -12.84 1.35
N ILE A 10 -3.81 -12.69 2.44
CA ILE A 10 -3.28 -12.09 3.66
C ILE A 10 -2.25 -13.03 4.27
N ALA A 11 -0.99 -12.57 4.26
CA ALA A 11 0.12 -13.29 4.86
C ALA A 11 1.19 -12.26 5.23
N PHE A 12 1.74 -12.40 6.43
CA PHE A 12 2.74 -11.49 6.97
C PHE A 12 4.11 -12.13 6.94
N ASP A 13 5.16 -11.31 6.80
CA ASP A 13 6.55 -11.73 6.91
C ASP A 13 7.14 -11.03 8.14
N GLU A 14 7.77 -11.80 9.04
CA GLU A 14 8.32 -11.24 10.28
C GLU A 14 9.44 -10.23 10.05
N ARG A 15 10.11 -10.28 8.90
CA ARG A 15 11.30 -9.50 8.61
C ARG A 15 11.02 -8.20 7.88
N ARG A 16 9.92 -8.13 7.15
CA ARG A 16 9.60 -6.96 6.32
C ARG A 16 8.14 -6.96 5.91
N MET A 17 7.67 -5.80 5.44
CA MET A 17 6.36 -5.68 4.83
C MET A 17 6.21 -6.72 3.71
N ALA A 18 5.12 -7.47 3.73
CA ALA A 18 4.82 -8.42 2.67
C ALA A 18 4.00 -7.73 1.58
N LYS A 19 4.30 -8.04 0.32
CA LYS A 19 3.58 -7.55 -0.86
C LYS A 19 3.09 -8.75 -1.65
N HIS A 20 1.79 -8.78 -1.92
CA HIS A 20 1.18 -9.85 -2.71
C HIS A 20 0.51 -9.26 -3.92
N ARG A 21 0.79 -9.79 -5.12
CA ARG A 21 0.16 -9.32 -6.34
C ARG A 21 -1.29 -9.80 -6.38
N VAL A 22 -2.24 -8.87 -6.53
CA VAL A 22 -3.66 -9.18 -6.69
C VAL A 22 -3.98 -9.28 -8.18
N PHE A 23 -3.74 -8.18 -8.91
CA PHE A 23 -3.95 -8.15 -10.35
C PHE A 23 -2.81 -7.42 -11.03
N GLU A 24 -2.50 -7.84 -12.23
CA GLU A 24 -1.49 -7.20 -13.05
C GLU A 24 -1.98 -7.18 -14.51
N THR A 25 -2.00 -5.98 -15.10
CA THR A 25 -2.29 -5.80 -16.53
C THR A 25 -1.17 -4.96 -17.12
N ASP A 26 -1.24 -4.70 -18.43
CA ASP A 26 -0.30 -3.79 -19.09
C ASP A 26 -0.42 -2.35 -18.58
N ARG A 27 -1.54 -2.01 -17.94
CA ARG A 27 -1.86 -0.63 -17.57
C ARG A 27 -1.87 -0.38 -16.07
N THR A 28 -2.13 -1.40 -15.26
CA THR A 28 -2.33 -1.23 -13.82
C THR A 28 -1.71 -2.36 -13.03
N LEU A 29 -1.35 -2.04 -11.79
CA LEU A 29 -0.94 -3.02 -10.77
C LEU A 29 -1.83 -2.84 -9.56
N THR A 30 -2.28 -3.96 -9.00
CA THR A 30 -2.99 -3.98 -7.72
C THR A 30 -2.27 -4.95 -6.80
N ASP A 31 -1.83 -4.45 -5.64
CA ASP A 31 -1.12 -5.25 -4.65
C ASP A 31 -1.84 -5.21 -3.30
N LEU A 32 -1.63 -6.25 -2.51
CA LEU A 32 -2.03 -6.30 -1.12
C LEU A 32 -0.75 -6.19 -0.28
N TYR A 33 -0.72 -5.22 0.63
CA TYR A 33 0.40 -5.04 1.55
C TYR A 33 -0.03 -5.51 2.93
N CYS A 34 0.81 -6.30 3.56
CA CYS A 34 0.58 -6.78 4.93
C CYS A 34 1.77 -6.35 5.79
N LEU A 35 1.49 -5.53 6.82
CA LEU A 35 2.51 -4.96 7.68
C LEU A 35 2.24 -5.35 9.13
N ASP A 36 3.20 -6.03 9.75
CA ASP A 36 3.23 -6.17 11.20
C ASP A 36 3.60 -4.84 11.86
N PRO A 37 3.29 -4.64 13.14
CA PRO A 37 3.69 -3.42 13.84
C PRO A 37 5.18 -3.13 13.68
N GLY A 38 5.51 -1.88 13.34
CA GLY A 38 6.88 -1.42 13.11
C GLY A 38 7.39 -1.57 11.70
N GLN A 39 6.71 -2.33 10.86
CA GLN A 39 7.13 -2.50 9.47
C GLN A 39 6.73 -1.30 8.63
N GLU A 40 7.51 -1.05 7.58
CA GLU A 40 7.34 0.15 6.77
C GLU A 40 7.74 -0.08 5.32
N GLN A 41 7.20 0.75 4.46
CA GLN A 41 7.71 0.97 3.13
C GLN A 41 8.51 2.26 3.15
N PHE A 42 9.81 2.16 2.86
CA PHE A 42 10.72 3.30 2.92
C PHE A 42 10.40 4.34 1.85
N LEU A 43 10.87 5.55 2.10
CA LEU A 43 10.66 6.68 1.19
C LEU A 43 11.09 6.34 -0.22
N HIS A 44 10.20 6.55 -1.17
CA HIS A 44 10.47 6.30 -2.59
C HIS A 44 9.56 7.16 -3.47
N VAL A 45 9.78 7.08 -4.77
CA VAL A 45 9.06 7.88 -5.77
C VAL A 45 8.60 6.94 -6.87
N LEU A 46 7.36 7.10 -7.33
CA LEU A 46 6.86 6.47 -8.55
C LEU A 46 6.73 7.55 -9.63
N GLU A 47 7.68 7.57 -10.56
CA GLU A 47 7.63 8.52 -11.67
C GLU A 47 6.57 8.07 -12.67
N GLY A 48 5.67 8.97 -13.01
CA GLY A 48 4.68 8.75 -14.07
C GLY A 48 3.46 7.92 -13.68
N SER A 49 3.35 7.47 -12.43
CA SER A 49 2.21 6.68 -11.97
C SER A 49 1.62 7.25 -10.71
N ASP A 50 0.31 7.33 -10.64
CA ASP A 50 -0.40 7.62 -9.40
C ASP A 50 -0.51 6.35 -8.58
N LYS A 51 -0.54 6.50 -7.26
CA LYS A 51 -0.71 5.39 -6.34
C LYS A 51 -1.87 5.68 -5.39
N VAL A 52 -2.75 4.71 -5.24
CA VAL A 52 -3.84 4.79 -4.28
C VAL A 52 -3.61 3.73 -3.21
N VAL A 53 -3.67 4.14 -1.95
CA VAL A 53 -3.56 3.24 -0.79
C VAL A 53 -4.90 3.22 -0.09
N VAL A 54 -5.47 2.04 0.08
CA VAL A 54 -6.73 1.84 0.82
C VAL A 54 -6.46 0.95 2.01
N VAL A 55 -6.79 1.41 3.21
CA VAL A 55 -6.60 0.62 4.43
C VAL A 55 -7.79 -0.30 4.63
N LEU A 56 -7.55 -1.61 4.65
CA LEU A 56 -8.59 -2.60 4.91
C LEU A 56 -8.66 -2.98 6.40
N ALA A 57 -7.52 -2.97 7.09
CA ALA A 57 -7.46 -3.29 8.51
C ALA A 57 -6.27 -2.57 9.13
N GLY A 58 -6.39 -2.26 10.42
CA GLY A 58 -5.34 -1.55 11.15
C GLY A 58 -5.27 -0.07 10.78
N ARG A 59 -4.09 0.52 10.97
CA ARG A 59 -3.85 1.92 10.64
C ARG A 59 -2.38 2.11 10.31
N VAL A 60 -2.09 3.05 9.41
CA VAL A 60 -0.71 3.36 9.00
C VAL A 60 -0.49 4.87 9.02
N LEU A 61 0.74 5.26 9.32
CA LEU A 61 1.22 6.61 9.12
C LEU A 61 1.67 6.72 7.67
N VAL A 62 1.10 7.66 6.92
CA VAL A 62 1.45 7.90 5.52
C VAL A 62 2.11 9.25 5.41
N ARG A 63 3.22 9.29 4.70
CA ARG A 63 3.91 10.53 4.35
C ARG A 63 3.83 10.71 2.84
N VAL A 64 3.38 11.89 2.40
CA VAL A 64 3.42 12.31 0.99
C VAL A 64 4.06 13.69 0.95
N GLU A 65 5.23 13.80 0.37
CA GLU A 65 6.10 14.99 0.43
C GLU A 65 6.32 15.37 1.90
N ASP A 66 5.95 16.56 2.32
CA ASP A 66 6.12 17.02 3.69
C ASP A 66 4.89 16.79 4.58
N ASP A 67 3.79 16.29 3.99
CA ASP A 67 2.57 16.01 4.72
C ASP A 67 2.60 14.62 5.31
N THR A 68 2.11 14.49 6.55
CA THR A 68 1.92 13.20 7.19
C THR A 68 0.50 13.11 7.73
N ALA A 69 -0.08 11.92 7.66
CA ALA A 69 -1.39 11.65 8.22
C ALA A 69 -1.50 10.17 8.57
N GLU A 70 -2.31 9.88 9.58
CA GLU A 70 -2.68 8.49 9.85
C GLU A 70 -3.91 8.14 9.02
N ALA A 71 -3.86 6.98 8.37
CA ALA A 71 -4.99 6.41 7.65
C ALA A 71 -5.43 5.15 8.37
N ALA A 72 -6.70 5.07 8.71
CA ALA A 72 -7.31 3.96 9.43
C ALA A 72 -8.21 3.15 8.50
N GLN A 73 -8.84 2.11 9.03
CA GLN A 73 -9.70 1.21 8.26
C GLN A 73 -10.70 1.97 7.40
N TYR A 74 -10.76 1.59 6.12
CA TYR A 74 -11.65 2.16 5.09
C TYR A 74 -11.32 3.59 4.67
N GLU A 75 -10.18 4.10 5.08
CA GLU A 75 -9.67 5.37 4.56
C GLU A 75 -8.71 5.12 3.41
N ALA A 76 -8.64 6.08 2.50
CA ALA A 76 -7.79 6.00 1.31
C ALA A 76 -6.92 7.24 1.19
N VAL A 77 -5.72 7.04 0.61
CA VAL A 77 -4.77 8.11 0.36
C VAL A 77 -4.35 8.06 -1.11
N LEU A 78 -4.35 9.20 -1.77
CA LEU A 78 -3.81 9.35 -3.11
C LEU A 78 -2.39 9.91 -3.04
N VAL A 79 -1.47 9.19 -3.67
CA VAL A 79 -0.10 9.63 -3.85
C VAL A 79 0.06 9.99 -5.34
N PRO A 80 0.16 11.29 -5.68
CA PRO A 80 0.29 11.66 -7.09
C PRO A 80 1.64 11.24 -7.65
N ALA A 81 1.69 11.06 -8.97
CA ALA A 81 2.90 10.70 -9.69
C ALA A 81 4.05 11.65 -9.35
N GLY A 82 5.23 11.10 -9.10
CA GLY A 82 6.43 11.87 -8.78
C GLY A 82 6.56 12.32 -7.33
N ALA A 83 5.55 12.12 -6.49
CA ALA A 83 5.63 12.52 -5.09
C ALA A 83 6.45 11.54 -4.27
N LYS A 84 7.33 12.06 -3.42
CA LYS A 84 8.04 11.25 -2.42
C LYS A 84 7.05 10.77 -1.38
N HIS A 85 7.07 9.48 -1.06
CA HIS A 85 6.12 8.93 -0.09
C HIS A 85 6.69 7.75 0.66
N ALA A 86 6.13 7.49 1.82
CA ALA A 86 6.46 6.37 2.69
C ALA A 86 5.24 6.00 3.52
N LEU A 87 5.23 4.80 4.07
CA LEU A 87 4.19 4.41 5.02
C LEU A 87 4.76 3.48 6.08
N LYS A 88 4.16 3.51 7.26
CA LYS A 88 4.62 2.73 8.39
C LYS A 88 3.45 2.31 9.27
N ASN A 89 3.47 1.06 9.70
CA ASN A 89 2.53 0.58 10.71
C ASN A 89 3.11 0.88 12.10
N LEU A 90 2.51 1.84 12.80
CA LEU A 90 2.95 2.21 14.15
C LEU A 90 2.44 1.24 15.22
N GLY A 91 1.60 0.27 14.83
CA GLY A 91 0.98 -0.66 15.76
C GLY A 91 -0.21 -0.07 16.48
N PRO A 92 -0.78 -0.79 17.48
CA PRO A 92 -0.35 -2.12 17.92
C PRO A 92 -0.81 -3.28 17.04
N ASP A 93 -1.76 -3.06 16.10
CA ASP A 93 -2.38 -4.11 15.33
C ASP A 93 -1.69 -4.30 13.98
N PRO A 94 -1.80 -5.50 13.38
CA PRO A 94 -1.39 -5.69 11.99
C PRO A 94 -2.19 -4.79 11.05
N ALA A 95 -1.59 -4.38 9.95
CA ALA A 95 -2.25 -3.56 8.93
C ALA A 95 -2.30 -4.29 7.60
N VAL A 96 -3.42 -4.15 6.91
CA VAL A 96 -3.63 -4.71 5.57
C VAL A 96 -4.09 -3.59 4.66
N LEU A 97 -3.39 -3.39 3.56
CA LEU A 97 -3.65 -2.32 2.60
C LEU A 97 -3.85 -2.90 1.21
N VAL A 98 -4.77 -2.32 0.44
CA VAL A 98 -4.82 -2.52 -1.01
C VAL A 98 -4.14 -1.31 -1.65
N VAL A 99 -3.22 -1.58 -2.56
CA VAL A 99 -2.44 -0.55 -3.23
C VAL A 99 -2.65 -0.69 -4.73
N PHE A 100 -3.07 0.39 -5.35
CA PHE A 100 -3.32 0.46 -6.78
C PHE A 100 -2.36 1.46 -7.42
N VAL A 101 -1.74 1.06 -8.54
CA VAL A 101 -0.79 1.90 -9.29
C VAL A 101 -1.24 1.95 -10.74
N GLY A 102 -1.38 3.16 -11.28
CA GLY A 102 -1.71 3.39 -12.67
C GLY A 102 -1.40 4.81 -13.15
N PRO A 103 -1.07 4.98 -14.45
CA PRO A 103 -0.80 3.91 -15.39
C PRO A 103 0.49 3.17 -15.03
N ARG A 104 0.53 1.89 -15.36
CA ARG A 104 1.76 1.11 -15.19
C ARG A 104 2.72 1.48 -16.31
N LEU A 105 3.95 1.81 -15.94
CA LEU A 105 5.01 2.05 -16.89
C LEU A 105 5.82 0.76 -17.08
N ALA A 106 6.06 0.43 -18.32
CA ALA A 106 6.83 -0.76 -18.67
C ALA A 106 8.31 -0.59 -18.33
#